data_62a20bae73fc1ed51d2a1f032fcc7e28
#
_entry.id   62a20bae73fc1ed51d2a1f032fcc7e28
#
_cell.length_a   1.000
_cell.length_b   1.000
_cell.length_c   1.000
_cell.angle_alpha   90.00
_cell.angle_beta   90.00
_cell.angle_gamma   90.00
#
_symmetry.space_group_name_H-M   'P 1'
#
loop_
_entity.id
_entity.type
_entity.pdbx_description
1 polymer ?
#
loop_
_entity_poly.entity_id
_entity_poly.type
_entity_poly.pdbx_seq_one_letter_code
_entity_poly.pdbx_strand_id
1 'polypeptide(L)'
;FFVETCEIFRSFNLWISCGVITDFIDSNTWVSIQNQLDAGNVEIASHSRTHPHAPYDNVESEVLGSKNDLIENLTLPYYNRYGTNQYIYVWIAPYGDYDENIDSMVSVGKYLIPRLFYEGDNSFSSWNNNMGMYAPVGASIELGGYYSSTGSFSAFELNMIFTDVLHHGGIYHLMSHPAILDWENEDFHWMHLEHISNRKNIWYVGFGHLYSYHFLQSTYPTLSLDKWDISSNISNKIHVGQNYPNPFNPITNIEYELYKEEFVKVTVYDILGNTVKDLLKTRQTSGDKSLKWNATDNHGRKVPSGVYFYSIEAGDYSQTKKMILLK
;
A
#
# COMPACT_ATOMS: atom_id res chain seq x y z
N PHE A 1 3.78 -24.61 1.18
CA PHE A 1 4.48 -23.33 0.90
C PHE A 1 3.52 -22.18 0.55
N PHE A 2 2.73 -22.26 -0.57
CA PHE A 2 1.86 -21.15 -0.97
C PHE A 2 0.83 -20.77 0.10
N VAL A 3 0.06 -21.73 0.59
CA VAL A 3 -0.97 -21.51 1.63
C VAL A 3 -0.34 -20.94 2.90
N GLU A 4 0.73 -21.55 3.37
CA GLU A 4 1.49 -21.14 4.54
C GLU A 4 2.00 -19.69 4.41
N THR A 5 2.60 -19.34 3.28
CA THR A 5 3.06 -17.98 3.00
C THR A 5 1.90 -16.97 3.05
N CYS A 6 0.75 -17.30 2.44
CA CYS A 6 -0.43 -16.43 2.49
C CYS A 6 -0.95 -16.24 3.93
N GLU A 7 -0.98 -17.30 4.73
CA GLU A 7 -1.43 -17.25 6.12
C GLU A 7 -0.48 -16.44 7.01
N ILE A 8 0.83 -16.60 6.81
CA ILE A 8 1.86 -15.82 7.51
C ILE A 8 1.70 -14.33 7.19
N PHE A 9 1.68 -13.93 5.92
CA PHE A 9 1.54 -12.52 5.53
C PHE A 9 0.23 -11.92 6.06
N ARG A 10 -0.85 -12.66 6.01
CA ARG A 10 -2.14 -12.25 6.57
C ARG A 10 -2.08 -12.04 8.08
N SER A 11 -1.36 -12.89 8.82
CA SER A 11 -1.20 -12.77 10.28
C SER A 11 -0.51 -11.46 10.67
N PHE A 12 0.33 -10.92 9.80
CA PHE A 12 0.98 -9.61 9.92
C PHE A 12 0.18 -8.46 9.28
N ASN A 13 -1.02 -8.73 8.77
CA ASN A 13 -1.84 -7.76 8.03
C ASN A 13 -1.12 -7.17 6.79
N LEU A 14 -0.27 -7.94 6.17
CA LEU A 14 0.43 -7.61 4.93
C LEU A 14 -0.34 -8.14 3.73
N TRP A 15 -0.10 -7.55 2.56
CA TRP A 15 -0.66 -8.00 1.29
C TRP A 15 0.37 -8.77 0.48
N ILE A 16 -0.11 -9.74 -0.28
CA ILE A 16 0.68 -10.53 -1.21
C ILE A 16 0.02 -10.52 -2.60
N SER A 17 0.80 -10.28 -3.63
CA SER A 17 0.38 -10.43 -5.03
C SER A 17 1.04 -11.68 -5.60
N CYS A 18 0.24 -12.71 -5.88
CA CYS A 18 0.70 -14.02 -6.29
C CYS A 18 0.63 -14.19 -7.80
N GLY A 19 1.76 -14.38 -8.46
CA GLY A 19 1.84 -14.79 -9.86
C GLY A 19 1.52 -16.28 -10.01
N VAL A 20 0.54 -16.62 -10.83
CA VAL A 20 0.10 -18.00 -11.06
C VAL A 20 0.48 -18.47 -12.46
N ILE A 21 1.23 -19.57 -12.53
CA ILE A 21 1.56 -20.29 -13.77
C ILE A 21 0.48 -21.34 -13.98
N THR A 22 -0.45 -21.11 -14.88
CA THR A 22 -1.75 -21.81 -14.88
C THR A 22 -1.68 -23.28 -15.29
N ASP A 23 -0.78 -23.69 -16.18
CA ASP A 23 -0.62 -25.08 -16.60
C ASP A 23 -0.03 -25.98 -15.50
N PHE A 24 0.52 -25.40 -14.44
CA PHE A 24 1.09 -26.16 -13.32
C PHE A 24 0.11 -26.36 -12.16
N ILE A 25 -1.13 -25.90 -12.31
CA ILE A 25 -2.14 -25.90 -11.25
C ILE A 25 -3.10 -27.05 -11.42
N ASP A 26 -3.13 -27.96 -10.45
CA ASP A 26 -4.12 -29.02 -10.35
C ASP A 26 -5.42 -28.56 -9.66
N SER A 27 -6.44 -29.40 -9.71
CA SER A 27 -7.77 -29.08 -9.14
C SER A 27 -7.74 -28.77 -7.64
N ASN A 28 -6.85 -29.40 -6.86
CA ASN A 28 -6.74 -29.16 -5.43
C ASN A 28 -6.04 -27.83 -5.15
N THR A 29 -5.07 -27.50 -5.97
CA THR A 29 -4.35 -26.23 -5.90
C THR A 29 -5.26 -25.06 -6.26
N TRP A 30 -6.16 -25.20 -7.27
CA TRP A 30 -7.18 -24.18 -7.56
C TRP A 30 -8.08 -23.90 -6.35
N VAL A 31 -8.54 -24.96 -5.66
CA VAL A 31 -9.32 -24.80 -4.41
C VAL A 31 -8.51 -24.07 -3.34
N SER A 32 -7.24 -24.40 -3.20
CA SER A 32 -6.36 -23.75 -2.23
C SER A 32 -6.16 -22.27 -2.55
N ILE A 33 -5.97 -21.93 -3.82
CA ILE A 33 -5.87 -20.52 -4.28
C ILE A 33 -7.16 -19.76 -3.96
N GLN A 34 -8.32 -20.35 -4.28
CA GLN A 34 -9.63 -19.75 -3.97
C GLN A 34 -9.80 -19.49 -2.47
N ASN A 35 -9.45 -20.44 -1.63
CA ASN A 35 -9.56 -20.29 -0.17
C ASN A 35 -8.69 -19.13 0.34
N GLN A 36 -7.48 -18.93 -0.22
CA GLN A 36 -6.61 -17.84 0.18
C GLN A 36 -7.13 -16.48 -0.33
N LEU A 37 -7.71 -16.45 -1.54
CA LEU A 37 -8.35 -15.25 -2.09
C LEU A 37 -9.54 -14.82 -1.24
N ASP A 38 -10.41 -15.77 -0.85
CA ASP A 38 -11.60 -15.53 -0.01
C ASP A 38 -11.21 -15.07 1.42
N ALA A 39 -10.09 -15.55 1.93
CA ALA A 39 -9.59 -15.16 3.23
C ALA A 39 -9.03 -13.72 3.26
N GLY A 40 -8.76 -13.11 2.10
CA GLY A 40 -8.30 -11.72 1.96
C GLY A 40 -6.79 -11.53 2.02
N ASN A 41 -6.36 -10.30 1.79
CA ASN A 41 -4.96 -9.86 1.72
C ASN A 41 -4.14 -10.57 0.62
N VAL A 42 -4.79 -11.18 -0.35
CA VAL A 42 -4.16 -11.83 -1.50
C VAL A 42 -4.72 -11.25 -2.79
N GLU A 43 -3.85 -10.88 -3.69
CA GLU A 43 -4.15 -10.55 -5.07
C GLU A 43 -3.59 -11.63 -5.99
N ILE A 44 -4.39 -12.08 -6.94
CA ILE A 44 -3.95 -13.05 -7.94
C ILE A 44 -3.54 -12.31 -9.21
N ALA A 45 -2.35 -12.61 -9.70
CA ALA A 45 -1.78 -12.10 -10.93
C ALA A 45 -1.54 -13.24 -11.93
N SER A 46 -1.63 -12.94 -13.20
CA SER A 46 -1.22 -13.90 -14.23
C SER A 46 0.30 -13.93 -14.38
N HIS A 47 0.88 -15.12 -14.50
CA HIS A 47 2.31 -15.33 -14.68
C HIS A 47 2.60 -16.32 -15.82
N SER A 48 1.88 -16.20 -16.92
CA SER A 48 1.83 -17.08 -18.08
C SER A 48 1.22 -18.47 -17.82
N ARG A 49 1.13 -19.27 -18.87
CA ARG A 49 0.71 -20.67 -18.77
C ARG A 49 1.87 -21.59 -18.40
N THR A 50 2.98 -21.48 -19.13
CA THR A 50 4.08 -22.45 -19.07
C THR A 50 5.39 -21.88 -18.54
N HIS A 51 5.43 -20.58 -18.23
CA HIS A 51 6.60 -19.86 -17.74
C HIS A 51 7.79 -19.84 -18.75
N PRO A 52 7.57 -19.42 -19.99
CA PRO A 52 8.61 -19.42 -21.01
C PRO A 52 9.52 -18.19 -20.90
N HIS A 53 10.73 -18.29 -21.48
CA HIS A 53 11.54 -17.14 -21.82
C HIS A 53 11.01 -16.43 -23.07
N ALA A 54 11.12 -15.11 -23.14
CA ALA A 54 10.81 -14.36 -24.36
C ALA A 54 11.91 -14.61 -25.44
N PRO A 55 11.55 -14.62 -26.75
CA PRO A 55 10.19 -14.45 -27.28
C PRO A 55 9.35 -15.73 -27.10
N TYR A 56 8.04 -15.57 -26.81
CA TYR A 56 7.16 -16.71 -26.64
C TYR A 56 6.75 -17.33 -27.98
N ASP A 57 6.77 -18.64 -28.08
CA ASP A 57 6.31 -19.37 -29.28
C ASP A 57 4.82 -19.10 -29.57
N ASN A 58 4.01 -18.94 -28.54
CA ASN A 58 2.59 -18.61 -28.63
C ASN A 58 2.21 -17.57 -27.58
N VAL A 59 2.47 -16.30 -27.88
CA VAL A 59 2.23 -15.19 -26.97
C VAL A 59 0.76 -15.05 -26.57
N GLU A 60 -0.19 -15.34 -27.45
CA GLU A 60 -1.62 -15.31 -27.16
C GLU A 60 -1.99 -16.35 -26.10
N SER A 61 -1.50 -17.58 -26.25
CA SER A 61 -1.73 -18.65 -25.28
C SER A 61 -1.14 -18.29 -23.91
N GLU A 62 0.07 -17.78 -23.89
CA GLU A 62 0.77 -17.45 -22.64
C GLU A 62 0.10 -16.28 -21.89
N VAL A 63 -0.31 -15.24 -22.59
CA VAL A 63 -0.81 -14.00 -21.99
C VAL A 63 -2.34 -14.02 -21.80
N LEU A 64 -3.10 -14.27 -22.88
CA LEU A 64 -4.58 -14.30 -22.79
C LEU A 64 -5.07 -15.62 -22.23
N GLY A 65 -4.45 -16.71 -22.64
CA GLY A 65 -4.82 -18.03 -22.17
C GLY A 65 -4.69 -18.17 -20.66
N SER A 66 -3.58 -17.74 -20.07
CA SER A 66 -3.41 -17.77 -18.61
C SER A 66 -4.44 -16.90 -17.86
N LYS A 67 -4.82 -15.75 -18.43
CA LYS A 67 -5.89 -14.92 -17.86
C LYS A 67 -7.23 -15.63 -17.88
N ASN A 68 -7.56 -16.28 -18.99
CA ASN A 68 -8.81 -17.02 -19.12
C ASN A 68 -8.85 -18.21 -18.15
N ASP A 69 -7.74 -18.93 -18.00
CA ASP A 69 -7.64 -20.04 -17.03
C ASP A 69 -7.93 -19.56 -15.60
N LEU A 70 -7.40 -18.39 -15.21
CA LEU A 70 -7.68 -17.80 -13.90
C LEU A 70 -9.16 -17.42 -13.74
N ILE A 71 -9.78 -16.81 -14.75
CA ILE A 71 -11.19 -16.39 -14.71
C ILE A 71 -12.14 -17.62 -14.71
N GLU A 72 -11.77 -18.69 -15.39
CA GLU A 72 -12.57 -19.91 -15.47
C GLU A 72 -12.49 -20.76 -14.19
N ASN A 73 -11.36 -20.74 -13.49
CA ASN A 73 -11.15 -21.58 -12.30
C ASN A 73 -11.36 -20.87 -10.96
N LEU A 74 -11.42 -19.53 -10.95
CA LEU A 74 -11.55 -18.74 -9.72
C LEU A 74 -12.83 -17.90 -9.71
N THR A 75 -13.47 -17.84 -8.55
CA THR A 75 -14.52 -16.86 -8.28
C THR A 75 -13.87 -15.56 -7.83
N LEU A 76 -13.70 -14.64 -8.77
CA LEU A 76 -13.05 -13.38 -8.52
C LEU A 76 -14.01 -12.35 -7.91
N PRO A 77 -13.53 -11.38 -7.11
CA PRO A 77 -14.36 -10.31 -6.57
C PRO A 77 -15.14 -9.60 -7.68
N TYR A 78 -16.42 -9.41 -7.45
CA TYR A 78 -17.35 -8.93 -8.46
C TYR A 78 -17.62 -7.43 -8.33
N TYR A 79 -17.11 -6.64 -9.26
CA TYR A 79 -17.50 -5.22 -9.42
C TYR A 79 -18.50 -5.09 -10.57
N ASN A 80 -19.77 -5.33 -10.27
CA ASN A 80 -20.82 -5.39 -11.28
C ASN A 80 -21.36 -4.03 -11.70
N ARG A 81 -20.55 -3.21 -12.36
CA ARG A 81 -21.14 -2.05 -13.05
C ARG A 81 -21.44 -2.33 -14.52
N TYR A 82 -20.81 -3.35 -15.14
CA TYR A 82 -20.86 -3.63 -16.55
C TYR A 82 -20.95 -5.13 -16.92
N GLY A 83 -21.18 -6.01 -15.96
CA GLY A 83 -21.40 -7.44 -16.22
C GLY A 83 -20.18 -8.23 -16.68
N THR A 84 -18.96 -7.75 -16.40
CA THR A 84 -17.72 -8.45 -16.74
C THR A 84 -16.94 -8.84 -15.49
N ASN A 85 -16.61 -10.14 -15.36
CA ASN A 85 -15.86 -10.73 -14.24
C ASN A 85 -14.33 -10.66 -14.46
N GLN A 86 -13.83 -9.70 -15.22
CA GLN A 86 -12.41 -9.67 -15.58
C GLN A 86 -11.62 -8.91 -14.52
N TYR A 87 -11.28 -9.57 -13.41
CA TYR A 87 -10.58 -8.94 -12.29
C TYR A 87 -9.10 -9.31 -12.17
N ILE A 88 -8.48 -9.84 -13.21
CA ILE A 88 -7.04 -10.07 -13.26
C ILE A 88 -6.38 -8.85 -13.90
N TYR A 89 -5.84 -7.97 -13.07
CA TYR A 89 -5.26 -6.71 -13.52
C TYR A 89 -3.77 -6.75 -13.75
N VAL A 90 -3.08 -7.70 -13.12
CA VAL A 90 -1.62 -7.76 -13.11
C VAL A 90 -1.13 -8.92 -13.97
N TRP A 91 -0.24 -8.59 -14.90
CA TRP A 91 0.62 -9.52 -15.59
C TRP A 91 2.00 -9.46 -14.97
N ILE A 92 2.57 -10.58 -14.59
CA ILE A 92 3.95 -10.70 -14.13
C ILE A 92 4.75 -11.39 -15.25
N ALA A 93 5.79 -10.72 -15.75
CA ALA A 93 6.61 -11.28 -16.80
C ALA A 93 7.49 -12.40 -16.26
N PRO A 94 7.41 -13.64 -16.79
CA PRO A 94 8.36 -14.71 -16.50
C PRO A 94 9.80 -14.22 -16.71
N TYR A 95 10.67 -14.50 -15.76
CA TYR A 95 12.09 -14.08 -15.74
C TYR A 95 12.33 -12.57 -15.84
N GLY A 96 11.29 -11.75 -15.84
CA GLY A 96 11.38 -10.35 -16.21
C GLY A 96 11.53 -10.09 -17.70
N ASP A 97 11.47 -11.12 -18.52
CA ASP A 97 11.59 -11.03 -19.98
C ASP A 97 10.35 -10.39 -20.60
N TYR A 98 10.58 -9.44 -21.54
CA TYR A 98 9.50 -8.68 -22.15
C TYR A 98 9.90 -8.14 -23.53
N ASP A 99 8.98 -8.21 -24.46
CA ASP A 99 9.15 -7.70 -25.80
C ASP A 99 7.87 -7.01 -26.33
N GLU A 100 7.93 -6.45 -27.54
CA GLU A 100 6.83 -5.73 -28.17
C GLU A 100 5.58 -6.64 -28.42
N ASN A 101 5.78 -7.94 -28.65
CA ASN A 101 4.68 -8.87 -28.86
C ASN A 101 3.94 -9.13 -27.55
N ILE A 102 4.69 -9.30 -26.47
CA ILE A 102 4.13 -9.44 -25.11
C ILE A 102 3.38 -8.16 -24.73
N ASP A 103 3.96 -6.97 -24.97
CA ASP A 103 3.32 -5.68 -24.70
C ASP A 103 1.99 -5.53 -25.43
N SER A 104 1.99 -5.83 -26.72
CA SER A 104 0.77 -5.81 -27.54
C SER A 104 -0.29 -6.75 -26.97
N MET A 105 0.08 -7.96 -26.58
CA MET A 105 -0.88 -8.95 -26.08
C MET A 105 -1.37 -8.65 -24.66
N VAL A 106 -0.52 -8.11 -23.80
CA VAL A 106 -0.90 -7.59 -22.48
C VAL A 106 -1.94 -6.47 -22.60
N SER A 107 -1.76 -5.58 -23.59
CA SER A 107 -2.71 -4.52 -23.91
C SER A 107 -4.05 -5.07 -24.42
N VAL A 108 -4.03 -6.04 -25.32
CA VAL A 108 -5.24 -6.76 -25.82
C VAL A 108 -5.95 -7.45 -24.66
N GLY A 109 -5.21 -8.06 -23.75
CA GLY A 109 -5.70 -8.72 -22.55
C GLY A 109 -6.28 -7.75 -21.50
N LYS A 110 -6.15 -6.43 -21.71
CA LYS A 110 -6.61 -5.40 -20.78
C LYS A 110 -6.05 -5.58 -19.37
N TYR A 111 -4.81 -6.01 -19.27
CA TYR A 111 -4.11 -5.92 -18.01
C TYR A 111 -3.81 -4.44 -17.71
N LEU A 112 -3.96 -4.06 -16.46
CA LEU A 112 -3.69 -2.68 -16.04
C LEU A 112 -2.22 -2.44 -15.78
N ILE A 113 -1.51 -3.47 -15.34
CA ILE A 113 -0.10 -3.40 -15.01
C ILE A 113 0.65 -4.65 -15.46
N PRO A 114 1.57 -4.56 -16.42
CA PRO A 114 2.64 -5.52 -16.61
C PRO A 114 3.77 -5.21 -15.62
N ARG A 115 4.06 -6.18 -14.75
CA ARG A 115 5.07 -6.04 -13.72
C ARG A 115 6.38 -6.67 -14.14
N LEU A 116 7.45 -5.87 -14.16
CA LEU A 116 8.83 -6.31 -14.19
C LEU A 116 9.44 -6.31 -12.80
N PHE A 117 10.42 -7.14 -12.60
CA PHE A 117 11.28 -7.11 -11.45
C PHE A 117 12.69 -6.68 -11.87
N TYR A 118 13.21 -5.67 -11.18
CA TYR A 118 14.61 -5.26 -11.29
C TYR A 118 15.25 -5.37 -9.92
N GLU A 119 16.20 -6.29 -9.78
CA GLU A 119 16.97 -6.42 -8.56
C GLU A 119 17.92 -5.21 -8.41
N GLY A 120 18.00 -4.71 -7.19
CA GLY A 120 19.02 -3.71 -6.81
C GLY A 120 18.73 -2.27 -7.20
N ASP A 121 17.56 -1.95 -7.75
CA ASP A 121 17.18 -0.54 -7.94
C ASP A 121 16.69 0.07 -6.63
N ASN A 122 17.59 0.71 -5.92
CA ASN A 122 17.32 1.45 -4.67
C ASN A 122 16.91 2.90 -4.92
N SER A 123 16.50 3.26 -6.14
CA SER A 123 16.01 4.60 -6.39
C SER A 123 14.64 4.81 -5.76
N PHE A 124 14.45 5.91 -5.06
CA PHE A 124 13.17 6.27 -4.40
C PHE A 124 12.16 6.92 -5.34
N SER A 125 12.40 6.91 -6.64
CA SER A 125 11.42 7.36 -7.62
C SER A 125 10.27 6.35 -7.71
N SER A 126 9.06 6.83 -7.70
CA SER A 126 7.86 6.02 -7.46
C SER A 126 7.50 5.04 -8.57
N TRP A 127 7.92 5.26 -9.82
CA TRP A 127 7.59 4.42 -10.96
C TRP A 127 8.66 4.48 -12.05
N ASN A 128 9.02 3.33 -12.58
CA ASN A 128 9.86 3.21 -13.77
C ASN A 128 9.00 2.65 -14.91
N ASN A 129 9.09 3.27 -16.08
CA ASN A 129 8.43 2.80 -17.29
C ASN A 129 9.52 2.33 -18.27
N ASN A 130 9.62 1.03 -18.45
CA ASN A 130 10.49 0.43 -19.44
C ASN A 130 9.65 -0.39 -20.43
N MET A 131 9.66 -0.03 -21.72
CA MET A 131 8.89 -0.69 -22.77
C MET A 131 7.37 -0.80 -22.48
N GLY A 132 6.77 0.22 -21.89
CA GLY A 132 5.35 0.20 -21.50
C GLY A 132 5.06 -0.53 -20.18
N MET A 133 6.03 -1.16 -19.59
CA MET A 133 5.89 -1.86 -18.31
C MET A 133 6.16 -0.94 -17.12
N TYR A 134 5.44 -1.20 -16.04
CA TYR A 134 5.59 -0.48 -14.80
C TYR A 134 6.19 -1.40 -13.74
N ALA A 135 7.40 -1.09 -13.30
CA ALA A 135 7.98 -1.65 -12.09
C ALA A 135 7.87 -0.61 -10.97
N PRO A 136 7.43 -0.98 -9.77
CA PRO A 136 7.59 -0.09 -8.64
C PRO A 136 9.08 0.13 -8.40
N VAL A 137 9.47 1.38 -8.39
CA VAL A 137 10.82 1.79 -8.06
C VAL A 137 10.84 2.20 -6.59
N GLY A 138 11.74 1.70 -5.87
CA GLY A 138 11.92 1.78 -4.45
C GLY A 138 12.90 0.68 -4.11
N ALA A 139 12.74 0.01 -3.01
CA ALA A 139 13.49 -1.20 -2.77
C ALA A 139 12.72 -2.39 -3.33
N SER A 140 13.16 -2.94 -4.43
CA SER A 140 12.73 -4.24 -4.95
C SER A 140 13.78 -5.28 -4.59
N ILE A 141 13.41 -6.20 -3.71
CA ILE A 141 14.34 -7.16 -3.11
C ILE A 141 13.82 -8.56 -3.35
N GLU A 142 14.67 -9.43 -3.88
CA GLU A 142 14.41 -10.85 -3.99
C GLU A 142 14.89 -11.56 -2.73
N LEU A 143 13.97 -12.22 -2.03
CA LEU A 143 14.28 -13.07 -0.89
C LEU A 143 14.52 -14.50 -1.34
N GLY A 144 15.64 -15.08 -0.94
CA GLY A 144 15.98 -16.47 -1.21
C GLY A 144 16.22 -16.77 -2.70
N GLY A 145 16.73 -15.80 -3.46
CA GLY A 145 16.80 -15.87 -4.91
C GLY A 145 17.60 -17.06 -5.46
N TYR A 146 17.01 -17.75 -6.42
CA TYR A 146 17.68 -18.79 -7.24
C TYR A 146 18.85 -18.22 -8.02
N TYR A 147 18.84 -16.91 -8.28
CA TYR A 147 19.78 -16.20 -9.16
C TYR A 147 20.49 -15.02 -8.48
N SER A 148 20.22 -14.77 -7.20
CA SER A 148 20.89 -13.68 -6.50
C SER A 148 22.37 -13.99 -6.34
N SER A 149 23.20 -13.29 -7.08
CA SER A 149 24.67 -13.30 -6.90
C SER A 149 25.13 -12.53 -5.66
N THR A 150 24.21 -11.87 -4.95
CA THR A 150 24.48 -10.90 -3.90
C THR A 150 24.32 -11.45 -2.48
N GLY A 151 23.92 -12.71 -2.32
CA GLY A 151 23.76 -13.34 -1.01
C GLY A 151 22.41 -12.98 -0.33
N SER A 152 22.11 -13.72 0.72
CA SER A 152 20.89 -13.51 1.51
C SER A 152 21.01 -12.20 2.30
N PHE A 153 20.03 -11.31 2.16
CA PHE A 153 19.91 -10.15 3.03
C PHE A 153 19.62 -10.61 4.48
N SER A 154 20.31 -10.03 5.44
CA SER A 154 19.95 -10.20 6.85
C SER A 154 18.70 -9.39 7.18
N ALA A 155 17.99 -9.77 8.24
CA ALA A 155 16.86 -8.98 8.75
C ALA A 155 17.25 -7.52 9.03
N PHE A 156 18.46 -7.30 9.49
CA PHE A 156 18.98 -5.95 9.76
C PHE A 156 19.09 -5.11 8.49
N GLU A 157 19.63 -5.66 7.40
CA GLU A 157 19.76 -4.97 6.11
C GLU A 157 18.40 -4.67 5.51
N LEU A 158 17.47 -5.64 5.52
CA LEU A 158 16.09 -5.43 5.06
C LEU A 158 15.37 -4.35 5.87
N ASN A 159 15.55 -4.34 7.18
CA ASN A 159 14.97 -3.34 8.07
C ASN A 159 15.55 -1.94 7.83
N MET A 160 16.85 -1.83 7.52
CA MET A 160 17.46 -0.57 7.13
C MET A 160 16.89 -0.04 5.81
N ILE A 161 16.84 -0.88 4.77
CA ILE A 161 16.29 -0.50 3.46
C ILE A 161 14.83 -0.04 3.60
N PHE A 162 14.02 -0.80 4.33
CA PHE A 162 12.64 -0.42 4.61
C PHE A 162 12.54 0.92 5.34
N THR A 163 13.40 1.16 6.31
CA THR A 163 13.43 2.40 7.07
C THR A 163 13.82 3.60 6.19
N ASP A 164 14.75 3.40 5.26
CA ASP A 164 15.12 4.42 4.29
C ASP A 164 13.97 4.76 3.34
N VAL A 165 13.25 3.75 2.83
CA VAL A 165 12.02 3.97 2.02
C VAL A 165 10.97 4.72 2.84
N LEU A 166 10.82 4.37 4.12
CA LEU A 166 9.86 5.03 5.01
C LEU A 166 10.18 6.52 5.22
N HIS A 167 11.46 6.88 5.35
CA HIS A 167 11.89 8.26 5.55
C HIS A 167 11.79 9.12 4.29
N HIS A 168 12.10 8.56 3.14
CA HIS A 168 12.11 9.30 1.87
C HIS A 168 10.76 9.24 1.13
N GLY A 169 9.85 8.39 1.56
CA GLY A 169 8.66 8.02 0.81
C GLY A 169 9.01 7.14 -0.39
N GLY A 170 8.08 6.32 -0.82
CA GLY A 170 8.29 5.43 -1.96
C GLY A 170 7.54 4.11 -1.80
N ILE A 171 7.95 3.11 -2.57
CA ILE A 171 7.36 1.79 -2.59
C ILE A 171 8.40 0.79 -2.09
N TYR A 172 8.05 0.05 -1.05
CA TYR A 172 8.83 -1.09 -0.59
C TYR A 172 8.18 -2.37 -1.08
N HIS A 173 8.91 -3.15 -1.84
CA HIS A 173 8.43 -4.36 -2.49
C HIS A 173 9.40 -5.51 -2.27
N LEU A 174 8.89 -6.61 -1.73
CA LEU A 174 9.59 -7.87 -1.64
C LEU A 174 9.08 -8.82 -2.72
N MET A 175 9.99 -9.50 -3.40
CA MET A 175 9.69 -10.59 -4.32
C MET A 175 10.30 -11.88 -3.79
N SER A 176 9.57 -12.97 -3.90
CA SER A 176 10.08 -14.30 -3.58
C SER A 176 9.29 -15.39 -4.27
N HIS A 177 9.85 -16.59 -4.27
CA HIS A 177 9.17 -17.81 -4.65
C HIS A 177 8.82 -18.58 -3.37
N PRO A 178 7.55 -18.88 -3.10
CA PRO A 178 7.15 -19.53 -1.83
C PRO A 178 7.90 -20.83 -1.52
N ALA A 179 8.34 -21.55 -2.57
CA ALA A 179 9.06 -22.82 -2.41
C ALA A 179 10.49 -22.68 -1.89
N ILE A 180 11.06 -21.48 -1.90
CA ILE A 180 12.43 -21.22 -1.41
C ILE A 180 12.46 -20.50 -0.07
N LEU A 181 11.28 -20.10 0.46
CA LEU A 181 11.18 -19.52 1.80
C LEU A 181 11.07 -20.64 2.83
N ASP A 182 12.08 -20.78 3.68
CA ASP A 182 12.08 -21.72 4.79
C ASP A 182 11.57 -21.06 6.06
N TRP A 183 10.24 -21.10 6.23
CA TRP A 183 9.58 -20.47 7.38
C TRP A 183 9.87 -21.14 8.72
N GLU A 184 10.35 -22.37 8.72
CA GLU A 184 10.66 -23.11 9.95
C GLU A 184 12.07 -22.79 10.50
N ASN A 185 13.03 -22.53 9.60
CA ASN A 185 14.45 -22.44 9.98
C ASN A 185 15.06 -21.05 9.80
N GLU A 186 14.36 -20.11 9.18
CA GLU A 186 14.91 -18.78 8.87
C GLU A 186 14.25 -17.66 9.69
N ASP A 187 14.73 -17.47 10.91
CA ASP A 187 14.24 -16.43 11.84
C ASP A 187 14.24 -15.01 11.25
N PHE A 188 15.11 -14.73 10.27
CA PHE A 188 15.21 -13.37 9.72
C PHE A 188 13.94 -12.92 8.98
N HIS A 189 13.22 -13.83 8.32
CA HIS A 189 11.94 -13.50 7.66
C HIS A 189 10.94 -12.99 8.69
N TRP A 190 10.79 -13.68 9.80
CA TRP A 190 9.88 -13.30 10.88
C TRP A 190 10.24 -11.95 11.48
N MET A 191 11.49 -11.72 11.79
CA MET A 191 11.99 -10.46 12.35
C MET A 191 11.71 -9.28 11.38
N HIS A 192 11.85 -9.51 10.08
CA HIS A 192 11.59 -8.50 9.10
C HIS A 192 10.08 -8.23 8.93
N LEU A 193 9.24 -9.26 8.84
CA LEU A 193 7.79 -9.12 8.76
C LEU A 193 7.21 -8.40 9.97
N GLU A 194 7.71 -8.71 11.17
CA GLU A 194 7.33 -7.98 12.39
C GLU A 194 7.72 -6.50 12.30
N HIS A 195 8.93 -6.21 11.82
CA HIS A 195 9.42 -4.83 11.69
C HIS A 195 8.60 -3.99 10.72
N ILE A 196 8.21 -4.55 9.57
CA ILE A 196 7.48 -3.80 8.53
C ILE A 196 5.98 -3.72 8.79
N SER A 197 5.39 -4.61 9.59
CA SER A 197 3.95 -4.76 9.75
C SER A 197 3.32 -3.71 10.67
N ASN A 198 1.99 -3.58 10.57
CA ASN A 198 1.14 -2.80 11.48
C ASN A 198 1.54 -1.32 11.69
N ARG A 199 2.22 -0.71 10.74
CA ARG A 199 2.61 0.71 10.81
C ARG A 199 1.47 1.59 10.29
N LYS A 200 1.14 2.64 11.05
CA LYS A 200 -0.03 3.51 10.78
C LYS A 200 0.13 4.41 9.57
N ASN A 201 1.36 4.68 9.15
CA ASN A 201 1.70 5.59 8.05
C ASN A 201 2.05 4.83 6.74
N ILE A 202 1.77 3.54 6.68
CA ILE A 202 2.04 2.70 5.52
C ILE A 202 0.72 2.16 4.97
N TRP A 203 0.62 2.17 3.65
CA TRP A 203 -0.46 1.56 2.92
C TRP A 203 -0.02 0.19 2.38
N TYR A 204 -0.54 -0.87 2.98
CA TYR A 204 -0.27 -2.25 2.57
C TYR A 204 -1.29 -2.66 1.52
N VAL A 205 -0.84 -2.94 0.31
CA VAL A 205 -1.74 -3.18 -0.83
C VAL A 205 -1.13 -4.12 -1.86
N GLY A 206 -1.98 -4.77 -2.67
CA GLY A 206 -1.58 -5.46 -3.87
C GLY A 206 -1.24 -4.49 -5.03
N PHE A 207 -0.58 -5.00 -6.04
CA PHE A 207 -0.11 -4.23 -7.21
C PHE A 207 -1.25 -3.55 -7.97
N GLY A 208 -2.38 -4.23 -8.16
CA GLY A 208 -3.51 -3.66 -8.90
C GLY A 208 -4.08 -2.43 -8.22
N HIS A 209 -4.16 -2.43 -6.90
CA HIS A 209 -4.60 -1.26 -6.13
C HIS A 209 -3.59 -0.11 -6.20
N LEU A 210 -2.31 -0.44 -6.06
CA LEU A 210 -1.22 0.54 -6.15
C LEU A 210 -1.20 1.24 -7.52
N TYR A 211 -1.32 0.46 -8.61
CA TYR A 211 -1.37 1.00 -9.96
C TYR A 211 -2.62 1.85 -10.20
N SER A 212 -3.78 1.37 -9.77
CA SER A 212 -5.03 2.13 -9.92
C SER A 212 -4.94 3.50 -9.23
N TYR A 213 -4.35 3.54 -8.05
CA TYR A 213 -4.10 4.79 -7.34
C TYR A 213 -3.13 5.70 -8.10
N HIS A 214 -2.01 5.18 -8.59
CA HIS A 214 -1.05 5.92 -9.40
C HIS A 214 -1.67 6.48 -10.69
N PHE A 215 -2.45 5.65 -11.39
CA PHE A 215 -3.15 6.05 -12.61
C PHE A 215 -4.14 7.20 -12.33
N LEU A 216 -4.93 7.08 -11.28
CA LEU A 216 -5.88 8.14 -10.90
C LEU A 216 -5.16 9.44 -10.54
N GLN A 217 -4.04 9.37 -9.84
CA GLN A 217 -3.25 10.56 -9.53
C GLN A 217 -2.64 11.21 -10.77
N SER A 218 -2.11 10.41 -11.70
CA SER A 218 -1.45 10.91 -12.91
C SER A 218 -2.45 11.46 -13.94
N THR A 219 -3.61 10.81 -14.08
CA THR A 219 -4.62 11.17 -15.09
C THR A 219 -5.53 12.28 -14.60
N TYR A 220 -5.80 12.34 -13.31
CA TYR A 220 -6.67 13.36 -12.70
C TYR A 220 -5.92 14.08 -11.57
N PRO A 221 -4.97 14.96 -11.91
CA PRO A 221 -4.20 15.69 -10.90
C PRO A 221 -5.05 16.57 -9.99
N THR A 222 -6.29 16.89 -10.39
CA THR A 222 -7.28 17.56 -9.54
C THR A 222 -7.96 16.64 -8.54
N LEU A 223 -7.90 15.31 -8.76
CA LEU A 223 -8.27 14.29 -7.76
C LEU A 223 -7.08 13.91 -6.87
N SER A 224 -5.88 14.31 -7.22
CA SER A 224 -4.79 14.25 -6.26
C SER A 224 -5.17 15.15 -5.09
N LEU A 225 -5.40 14.52 -3.95
CA LEU A 225 -5.30 15.20 -2.68
C LEU A 225 -3.93 15.90 -2.69
N ASP A 226 -3.93 17.19 -3.02
CA ASP A 226 -2.77 18.05 -3.19
C ASP A 226 -1.52 17.33 -3.75
N LYS A 227 -1.05 17.77 -4.92
CA LYS A 227 0.28 17.40 -5.40
C LYS A 227 1.23 17.42 -4.21
N TRP A 228 1.62 16.25 -3.75
CA TRP A 228 2.85 16.10 -3.01
C TRP A 228 3.97 16.43 -4.00
N ASP A 229 4.21 17.70 -4.16
CA ASP A 229 5.37 18.22 -4.86
C ASP A 229 6.56 18.00 -3.92
N ILE A 230 7.05 16.76 -3.90
CA ILE A 230 8.20 16.37 -3.06
C ILE A 230 9.45 17.18 -3.43
N SER A 231 9.46 17.79 -4.62
CA SER A 231 10.62 18.54 -5.10
C SER A 231 10.62 20.05 -4.81
N SER A 232 9.50 20.64 -4.39
CA SER A 232 9.45 22.10 -4.20
C SER A 232 8.79 22.62 -2.92
N ASN A 233 8.24 21.78 -2.03
CA ASN A 233 7.53 22.25 -0.85
C ASN A 233 7.65 21.38 0.42
N ILE A 234 8.83 20.84 0.73
CA ILE A 234 9.12 20.30 2.08
C ILE A 234 9.05 21.38 3.15
N SER A 235 8.93 22.64 2.78
CA SER A 235 9.14 23.74 3.73
C SER A 235 7.89 24.37 4.34
N ASN A 236 6.65 23.98 4.01
CA ASN A 236 5.51 24.78 4.46
C ASN A 236 4.21 24.05 4.84
N LYS A 237 4.15 22.75 4.97
CA LYS A 237 2.89 22.07 5.35
C LYS A 237 2.95 21.53 6.77
N ILE A 238 1.84 21.67 7.49
CA ILE A 238 1.65 21.15 8.84
C ILE A 238 1.19 19.70 8.72
N HIS A 239 1.83 18.81 9.43
CA HIS A 239 1.34 17.44 9.59
C HIS A 239 0.41 17.38 10.81
N VAL A 240 -0.83 16.92 10.62
CA VAL A 240 -1.80 16.75 11.71
C VAL A 240 -2.07 15.26 11.91
N GLY A 241 -1.70 14.74 13.07
CA GLY A 241 -1.96 13.38 13.49
C GLY A 241 -3.45 13.11 13.77
N GLN A 242 -3.88 11.85 13.75
CA GLN A 242 -5.17 11.45 14.31
C GLN A 242 -5.07 11.56 15.85
N ASN A 243 -6.12 12.09 16.50
CA ASN A 243 -6.14 12.13 17.96
C ASN A 243 -6.01 10.71 18.55
N TYR A 244 -5.29 10.59 19.64
CA TYR A 244 -5.08 9.31 20.31
C TYR A 244 -5.26 9.44 21.85
N PRO A 245 -6.01 8.51 22.45
CA PRO A 245 -6.83 7.46 21.84
C PRO A 245 -8.00 7.99 21.01
N ASN A 246 -8.50 7.20 20.06
CA ASN A 246 -9.75 7.43 19.34
C ASN A 246 -10.37 6.08 18.94
N PRO A 247 -11.52 5.67 19.52
CA PRO A 247 -12.33 6.41 20.48
C PRO A 247 -11.63 6.70 21.83
N PHE A 248 -12.08 7.73 22.56
CA PHE A 248 -11.46 8.17 23.80
C PHE A 248 -12.46 8.36 24.95
N ASN A 249 -11.96 8.35 26.22
CA ASN A 249 -12.77 8.55 27.42
C ASN A 249 -11.93 9.07 28.60
N PRO A 250 -12.16 10.25 29.14
CA PRO A 250 -12.66 11.44 28.46
C PRO A 250 -11.53 12.27 27.83
N ILE A 251 -10.31 11.76 27.83
CA ILE A 251 -9.08 12.48 27.43
C ILE A 251 -8.53 11.93 26.13
N THR A 252 -8.14 12.83 25.24
CA THR A 252 -7.39 12.50 24.03
C THR A 252 -6.31 13.54 23.75
N ASN A 253 -5.24 13.14 23.08
CA ASN A 253 -4.20 14.02 22.60
C ASN A 253 -4.34 14.23 21.09
N ILE A 254 -4.12 15.46 20.65
CA ILE A 254 -4.07 15.88 19.25
C ILE A 254 -2.64 16.30 19.00
N GLU A 255 -1.97 15.58 18.11
CA GLU A 255 -0.57 15.81 17.76
C GLU A 255 -0.47 16.41 16.35
N TYR A 256 0.44 17.39 16.20
CA TYR A 256 0.73 18.00 14.92
C TYR A 256 2.16 18.53 14.90
N GLU A 257 2.71 18.64 13.71
CA GLU A 257 4.07 19.16 13.48
C GLU A 257 4.01 20.44 12.67
N LEU A 258 4.77 21.46 13.11
CA LEU A 258 4.94 22.72 12.43
C LEU A 258 6.35 22.80 11.81
N TYR A 259 6.43 23.03 10.53
CA TYR A 259 7.73 23.16 9.84
C TYR A 259 8.35 24.56 9.97
N LYS A 260 7.56 25.55 10.31
CA LYS A 260 8.00 26.93 10.62
C LYS A 260 7.15 27.54 11.73
N GLU A 261 7.60 28.68 12.25
CA GLU A 261 6.78 29.47 13.16
C GLU A 261 5.52 29.98 12.44
N GLU A 262 4.36 29.70 13.03
CA GLU A 262 3.07 30.07 12.46
C GLU A 262 2.02 30.39 13.54
N PHE A 263 1.01 31.17 13.16
CA PHE A 263 -0.16 31.36 14.01
C PHE A 263 -1.09 30.18 13.88
N VAL A 264 -1.31 29.45 14.97
CA VAL A 264 -2.09 28.21 15.00
C VAL A 264 -3.38 28.42 15.77
N LYS A 265 -4.50 27.96 15.18
CA LYS A 265 -5.79 27.87 15.83
C LYS A 265 -6.25 26.41 15.79
N VAL A 266 -6.64 25.87 16.95
CA VAL A 266 -7.20 24.54 17.08
C VAL A 266 -8.56 24.61 17.77
N THR A 267 -9.60 24.20 17.06
CA THR A 267 -11.00 24.31 17.52
C THR A 267 -11.69 22.96 17.42
N VAL A 268 -12.47 22.63 18.45
CA VAL A 268 -13.35 21.44 18.48
C VAL A 268 -14.78 21.85 18.13
N TYR A 269 -15.43 21.04 17.29
CA TYR A 269 -16.81 21.23 16.85
C TYR A 269 -17.68 20.01 17.16
N ASP A 270 -18.97 20.24 17.33
CA ASP A 270 -19.98 19.17 17.34
C ASP A 270 -20.34 18.73 15.91
N ILE A 271 -21.26 17.75 15.79
CA ILE A 271 -21.73 17.23 14.49
C ILE A 271 -22.52 18.25 13.66
N LEU A 272 -22.98 19.34 14.27
CA LEU A 272 -23.71 20.43 13.60
C LEU A 272 -22.76 21.56 13.16
N GLY A 273 -21.46 21.44 13.46
CA GLY A 273 -20.46 22.47 13.16
C GLY A 273 -20.41 23.62 14.20
N ASN A 274 -21.11 23.51 15.33
CA ASN A 274 -21.02 24.51 16.39
C ASN A 274 -19.69 24.35 17.13
N THR A 275 -19.05 25.48 17.46
CA THR A 275 -17.84 25.48 18.27
C THR A 275 -18.13 24.97 19.68
N VAL A 276 -17.41 23.93 20.06
CA VAL A 276 -17.44 23.33 21.40
C VAL A 276 -16.32 23.91 22.27
N LYS A 277 -15.08 23.89 21.73
CA LYS A 277 -13.90 24.31 22.45
C LYS A 277 -12.84 24.93 21.53
N ASP A 278 -12.33 26.08 21.90
CA ASP A 278 -11.06 26.59 21.38
C ASP A 278 -9.92 26.05 22.24
N LEU A 279 -9.12 25.12 21.66
CA LEU A 279 -8.02 24.49 22.39
C LEU A 279 -6.75 25.35 22.35
N LEU A 280 -6.54 26.03 21.24
CA LEU A 280 -5.35 26.86 21.01
C LEU A 280 -5.67 28.01 20.05
N LYS A 281 -5.06 29.15 20.31
CA LYS A 281 -5.08 30.32 19.40
C LYS A 281 -3.87 31.20 19.68
N THR A 282 -2.71 30.83 19.14
CA THR A 282 -1.45 31.53 19.40
C THR A 282 -0.41 31.25 18.34
N ARG A 283 0.66 32.08 18.30
CA ARG A 283 1.86 31.76 17.53
C ARG A 283 2.64 30.64 18.20
N GLN A 284 3.13 29.71 17.39
CA GLN A 284 3.96 28.60 17.84
C GLN A 284 5.19 28.45 16.94
N THR A 285 6.29 28.08 17.55
CA THR A 285 7.55 27.74 16.85
C THR A 285 7.41 26.44 16.08
N SER A 286 8.33 26.18 15.15
CA SER A 286 8.44 24.89 14.45
C SER A 286 8.62 23.70 15.41
N GLY A 287 8.39 22.48 14.90
CA GLY A 287 8.55 21.21 15.59
C GLY A 287 7.23 20.60 16.07
N ASP A 288 7.36 19.45 16.74
CA ASP A 288 6.23 18.66 17.23
C ASP A 288 5.45 19.35 18.34
N LYS A 289 4.15 19.26 18.26
CA LYS A 289 3.20 19.84 19.20
C LYS A 289 2.17 18.80 19.62
N SER A 290 1.72 18.91 20.88
CA SER A 290 0.66 18.06 21.41
C SER A 290 -0.30 18.92 22.23
N LEU A 291 -1.61 18.72 21.99
CA LEU A 291 -2.69 19.35 22.72
C LEU A 291 -3.58 18.29 23.34
N LYS A 292 -3.99 18.51 24.56
CA LYS A 292 -4.90 17.62 25.28
C LYS A 292 -6.30 18.20 25.31
N TRP A 293 -7.32 17.38 24.95
CA TRP A 293 -8.70 17.69 25.16
C TRP A 293 -9.32 16.71 26.15
N ASN A 294 -10.05 17.24 27.14
CA ASN A 294 -10.64 16.48 28.24
C ASN A 294 -12.18 16.44 28.16
N ALA A 295 -12.72 16.47 26.94
CA ALA A 295 -14.16 16.45 26.68
C ALA A 295 -14.95 17.56 27.42
N THR A 296 -14.43 18.78 27.45
CA THR A 296 -15.13 19.95 28.01
C THR A 296 -15.35 21.04 26.96
N ASP A 297 -16.41 21.83 27.15
CA ASP A 297 -16.67 23.04 26.35
C ASP A 297 -15.81 24.25 26.82
N ASN A 298 -16.01 25.40 26.17
CA ASN A 298 -15.32 26.64 26.53
C ASN A 298 -15.64 27.13 27.97
N HIS A 299 -16.71 26.68 28.58
CA HIS A 299 -17.08 27.02 29.95
C HIS A 299 -16.61 25.97 30.97
N GLY A 300 -15.86 24.96 30.53
CA GLY A 300 -15.37 23.86 31.38
C GLY A 300 -16.42 22.80 31.71
N ARG A 301 -17.60 22.83 31.10
CA ARG A 301 -18.65 21.82 31.29
C ARG A 301 -18.35 20.59 30.43
N LYS A 302 -18.63 19.40 31.01
CA LYS A 302 -18.48 18.15 30.24
C LYS A 302 -19.44 18.10 29.05
N VAL A 303 -18.97 17.65 27.92
CA VAL A 303 -19.80 17.46 26.73
C VAL A 303 -20.31 16.01 26.65
N PRO A 304 -21.46 15.74 26.01
CA PRO A 304 -22.00 14.39 25.84
C PRO A 304 -21.08 13.47 25.05
N SER A 305 -21.21 12.15 25.23
CA SER A 305 -20.62 11.16 24.33
C SER A 305 -21.19 11.33 22.93
N GLY A 306 -20.32 11.13 21.92
CA GLY A 306 -20.71 11.32 20.53
C GLY A 306 -19.54 11.59 19.61
N VAL A 307 -19.87 11.99 18.38
CA VAL A 307 -18.89 12.36 17.34
C VAL A 307 -18.59 13.85 17.44
N TYR A 308 -17.32 14.17 17.43
CA TYR A 308 -16.77 15.53 17.39
C TYR A 308 -15.78 15.65 16.24
N PHE A 309 -15.49 16.87 15.86
CA PHE A 309 -14.44 17.20 14.90
C PHE A 309 -13.47 18.19 15.54
N TYR A 310 -12.21 18.11 15.18
CA TYR A 310 -11.26 19.18 15.47
C TYR A 310 -10.65 19.70 14.19
N SER A 311 -10.52 21.01 14.09
CA SER A 311 -9.85 21.69 12.99
C SER A 311 -8.58 22.35 13.49
N ILE A 312 -7.50 22.20 12.72
CA ILE A 312 -6.24 22.93 12.89
C ILE A 312 -6.09 23.86 11.71
N GLU A 313 -5.98 25.14 12.01
CA GLU A 313 -5.72 26.21 11.04
C GLU A 313 -4.35 26.80 11.34
N ALA A 314 -3.47 26.93 10.32
CA ALA A 314 -2.18 27.59 10.49
C ALA A 314 -1.71 28.18 9.16
N GLY A 315 -1.64 29.50 9.08
CA GLY A 315 -1.48 30.23 7.82
C GLY A 315 -2.60 29.89 6.85
N ASP A 316 -2.23 29.51 5.64
CA ASP A 316 -3.20 29.11 4.60
C ASP A 316 -3.62 27.63 4.69
N TYR A 317 -3.13 26.89 5.69
CA TYR A 317 -3.44 25.48 5.89
C TYR A 317 -4.60 25.30 6.86
N SER A 318 -5.53 24.42 6.50
CA SER A 318 -6.61 23.98 7.39
C SER A 318 -6.86 22.47 7.19
N GLN A 319 -6.94 21.73 8.29
CA GLN A 319 -7.31 20.32 8.28
C GLN A 319 -8.28 20.01 9.40
N THR A 320 -9.32 19.24 9.08
CA THR A 320 -10.33 18.77 10.03
C THR A 320 -10.32 17.26 10.14
N LYS A 321 -10.38 16.74 11.37
CA LYS A 321 -10.43 15.30 11.65
C LYS A 321 -11.55 14.95 12.60
N LYS A 322 -12.06 13.72 12.46
CA LYS A 322 -13.13 13.16 13.31
C LYS A 322 -12.56 12.48 14.55
N MET A 323 -13.23 12.63 15.67
CA MET A 323 -12.96 11.92 16.93
C MET A 323 -14.25 11.43 17.58
N ILE A 324 -14.16 10.37 18.37
CA ILE A 324 -15.31 9.72 19.02
C ILE A 324 -15.08 9.70 20.52
N LEU A 325 -15.95 10.40 21.25
CA LEU A 325 -15.98 10.39 22.71
C LEU A 325 -16.91 9.27 23.19
N LEU A 326 -16.35 8.36 23.98
CA LEU A 326 -17.13 7.35 24.71
C LEU A 326 -17.67 7.92 26.02
N LYS A 327 -18.56 7.15 26.63
CA LYS A 327 -19.17 7.53 27.92
C LYS A 327 -18.27 7.13 29.08
#